data_c4ccbd434888c3f255216bb3315554bb
#
_entry.id   c4ccbd434888c3f255216bb3315554bb
#
_cell.length_a   1.000
_cell.length_b   1.000
_cell.length_c   1.000
_cell.angle_alpha   90.00
_cell.angle_beta   90.00
_cell.angle_gamma   90.00
#
_symmetry.space_group_name_H-M   'P 1'
#
loop_
_entity.id
_entity.type
_entity.pdbx_description
1 polymer ?
#
loop_
_entity_poly.entity_id
_entity_poly.type
_entity_poly.pdbx_seq_one_letter_code
_entity_poly.pdbx_strand_id
1 'polypeptide(L)'
;MSGGYAGAKRMLWIMAKYANGVSAEKGLGIYFQAIVPLQIIGGTGVGDAAANAYASAMGMRPEQFLARFGAPLPPREFGEKVVSLLDDPKYAEGVAFGLKGDTGITVLEGAAA
;
A
#
# COMPACT_ATOMS: atom_id res chain seq x y z
N MET A 1 19.50 -0.82 -2.66
CA MET A 1 19.24 -1.35 -1.33
C MET A 1 17.93 -2.07 -1.19
N SER A 2 16.85 -1.65 -1.84
CA SER A 2 15.53 -2.27 -1.75
C SER A 2 14.97 -2.78 -3.10
N GLY A 3 15.80 -2.92 -4.12
CA GLY A 3 15.36 -3.29 -5.47
C GLY A 3 14.64 -4.63 -5.54
N GLY A 4 15.18 -5.65 -4.88
CA GLY A 4 14.54 -6.97 -4.82
C GLY A 4 13.22 -6.96 -4.06
N TYR A 5 13.15 -6.25 -2.94
CA TYR A 5 11.93 -6.07 -2.17
C TYR A 5 10.87 -5.29 -2.97
N ALA A 6 11.27 -4.17 -3.57
CA ALA A 6 10.36 -3.35 -4.38
C ALA A 6 9.81 -4.13 -5.58
N GLY A 7 10.65 -4.91 -6.25
CA GLY A 7 10.24 -5.76 -7.36
C GLY A 7 9.24 -6.83 -6.94
N ALA A 8 9.52 -7.54 -5.84
CA ALA A 8 8.62 -8.55 -5.29
C ALA A 8 7.25 -7.96 -4.90
N LYS A 9 7.24 -6.79 -4.28
CA LYS A 9 5.98 -6.10 -3.90
C LYS A 9 5.23 -5.57 -5.11
N ARG A 10 5.92 -5.09 -6.13
CA ARG A 10 5.29 -4.63 -7.38
C ARG A 10 4.59 -5.76 -8.11
N MET A 11 5.10 -6.99 -8.01
CA MET A 11 4.46 -8.17 -8.59
C MET A 11 3.04 -8.38 -8.05
N LEU A 12 2.79 -8.07 -6.79
CA LEU A 12 1.45 -8.20 -6.20
C LEU A 12 0.44 -7.31 -6.92
N TRP A 13 0.83 -6.11 -7.30
CA TRP A 13 -0.01 -5.21 -8.08
C TRP A 13 -0.28 -5.78 -9.49
N ILE A 14 0.76 -6.24 -10.15
CA ILE A 14 0.63 -6.86 -11.48
C ILE A 14 -0.28 -8.08 -11.43
N MET A 15 -0.14 -8.91 -10.39
CA MET A 15 -0.97 -10.08 -10.19
C MET A 15 -2.44 -9.73 -9.93
N ALA A 16 -2.71 -8.68 -9.17
CA ALA A 16 -4.08 -8.20 -8.96
C ALA A 16 -4.72 -7.79 -10.29
N LYS A 17 -3.99 -7.05 -11.12
CA LYS A 17 -4.46 -6.66 -12.44
C LYS A 17 -4.74 -7.87 -13.35
N TYR A 18 -3.80 -8.81 -13.38
CA TYR A 18 -3.96 -10.04 -14.16
C TYR A 18 -5.17 -10.86 -13.69
N ALA A 19 -5.31 -11.04 -12.37
CA ALA A 19 -6.41 -11.80 -11.80
C ALA A 19 -7.76 -11.15 -12.08
N ASN A 20 -7.85 -9.81 -12.08
CA ASN A 20 -9.06 -9.10 -12.48
C ASN A 20 -9.44 -9.39 -13.94
N GLY A 21 -8.46 -9.46 -14.83
CA GLY A 21 -8.69 -9.82 -16.23
C GLY A 21 -9.28 -11.23 -16.36
N VAL A 22 -8.71 -12.20 -15.64
CA VAL A 22 -9.21 -13.57 -15.63
C VAL A 22 -10.62 -13.64 -15.03
N SER A 23 -10.85 -12.93 -13.93
CA SER A 23 -12.18 -12.88 -13.28
C SER A 23 -13.24 -12.31 -14.23
N ALA A 24 -12.93 -11.24 -14.93
CA ALA A 24 -13.82 -10.63 -15.91
C ALA A 24 -14.12 -11.58 -17.07
N GLU A 25 -13.09 -12.19 -17.65
CA GLU A 25 -13.20 -13.13 -18.76
C GLU A 25 -14.09 -14.32 -18.40
N LYS A 26 -13.95 -14.83 -17.19
CA LYS A 26 -14.70 -16.00 -16.71
C LYS A 26 -16.00 -15.65 -16.01
N GLY A 27 -16.35 -14.39 -15.87
CA GLY A 27 -17.57 -13.94 -15.21
C GLY A 27 -17.65 -14.34 -13.73
N LEU A 28 -16.53 -14.33 -13.02
CA LEU A 28 -16.46 -14.79 -11.63
C LEU A 28 -17.01 -13.79 -10.62
N GLY A 29 -17.06 -12.50 -10.97
CA GLY A 29 -17.52 -11.45 -10.05
C GLY A 29 -16.59 -11.22 -8.87
N ILE A 30 -15.32 -11.59 -8.98
CA ILE A 30 -14.32 -11.41 -7.94
C ILE A 30 -13.39 -10.25 -8.34
N TYR A 31 -13.15 -9.33 -7.40
CA TYR A 31 -12.24 -8.21 -7.59
C TYR A 31 -10.98 -8.41 -6.75
N PHE A 32 -9.84 -8.25 -7.39
CA PHE A 32 -8.53 -8.35 -6.75
C PHE A 32 -7.92 -6.95 -6.66
N GLN A 33 -7.48 -6.58 -5.47
CA GLN A 33 -7.00 -5.24 -5.19
C GLN A 33 -5.63 -5.27 -4.54
N ALA A 34 -4.74 -4.40 -4.99
CA ALA A 34 -3.43 -4.21 -4.39
C ALA A 34 -3.47 -3.00 -3.46
N ILE A 35 -3.03 -3.18 -2.24
CA ILE A 35 -2.89 -2.11 -1.26
C ILE A 35 -1.42 -1.69 -1.21
N VAL A 36 -1.17 -0.42 -1.43
CA VAL A 36 0.18 0.14 -1.48
C VAL A 36 0.35 1.15 -0.34
N PRO A 37 1.08 0.80 0.72
CA PRO A 37 1.45 1.79 1.73
C PRO A 37 2.33 2.87 1.09
N LEU A 38 1.93 4.14 1.23
CA LEU A 38 2.67 5.28 0.69
C LEU A 38 3.62 5.89 1.72
N GLN A 39 3.75 5.26 2.88
CA GLN A 39 4.68 5.63 3.93
C GLN A 39 5.11 4.38 4.70
N ILE A 40 6.19 4.49 5.43
CA ILE A 40 6.64 3.41 6.31
C ILE A 40 5.72 3.38 7.54
N ILE A 41 5.18 2.20 7.82
CA ILE A 41 4.29 1.99 8.96
C ILE A 41 5.16 1.64 10.18
N GLY A 42 5.32 2.58 11.10
CA GLY A 42 6.03 2.36 12.37
C GLY A 42 5.26 1.39 13.26
N GLY A 43 5.96 0.74 14.17
CA GLY A 43 5.38 -0.26 15.07
C GLY A 43 5.21 -1.64 14.43
N THR A 44 5.74 -1.85 13.23
CA THR A 44 5.82 -3.15 12.57
C THR A 44 7.27 -3.58 12.43
N GLY A 45 7.55 -4.88 12.39
CA GLY A 45 8.92 -5.37 12.24
C GLY A 45 9.59 -4.85 10.96
N VAL A 46 8.88 -4.91 9.84
CA VAL A 46 9.40 -4.43 8.54
C VAL A 46 9.53 -2.90 8.54
N GLY A 47 8.54 -2.19 9.06
CA GLY A 47 8.53 -0.73 9.08
C GLY A 47 9.65 -0.17 9.95
N ASP A 48 9.85 -0.73 11.13
CA ASP A 48 10.91 -0.29 12.05
C ASP A 48 12.30 -0.61 11.49
N ALA A 49 12.50 -1.79 10.92
CA ALA A 49 13.76 -2.14 10.27
C ALA A 49 14.08 -1.22 9.09
N ALA A 50 13.09 -0.91 8.26
CA ALA A 50 13.26 0.01 7.13
C ALA A 50 13.57 1.43 7.62
N ALA A 51 12.85 1.93 8.61
CA ALA A 51 13.09 3.25 9.19
C ALA A 51 14.53 3.38 9.72
N ASN A 52 14.99 2.36 10.47
CA ASN A 52 16.36 2.33 10.99
C ASN A 52 17.40 2.34 9.85
N ALA A 53 17.21 1.51 8.83
CA ALA A 53 18.15 1.39 7.72
C ALA A 53 18.25 2.69 6.91
N TYR A 54 17.12 3.26 6.53
CA TYR A 54 17.12 4.50 5.74
C TYR A 54 17.59 5.71 6.54
N ALA A 55 17.20 5.82 7.80
CA ALA A 55 17.67 6.91 8.67
C ALA A 55 19.18 6.83 8.86
N SER A 56 19.72 5.66 9.13
CA SER A 56 21.14 5.44 9.26
C SER A 56 21.91 5.85 7.99
N ALA A 57 21.41 5.44 6.83
CA ALA A 57 22.01 5.81 5.53
C ALA A 57 21.99 7.32 5.28
N MET A 58 21.03 8.05 5.85
CA MET A 58 20.89 9.50 5.70
C MET A 58 21.52 10.29 6.84
N GLY A 59 22.12 9.63 7.83
CA GLY A 59 22.74 10.30 8.98
C GLY A 59 21.71 10.98 9.91
N MET A 60 20.51 10.44 10.02
CA MET A 60 19.45 10.99 10.87
C MET A 60 18.87 9.93 11.80
N ARG A 61 18.05 10.37 12.76
CA ARG A 61 17.36 9.44 13.65
C ARG A 61 16.13 8.85 12.95
N PRO A 62 15.69 7.62 13.33
CA PRO A 62 14.49 7.01 12.75
C PRO A 62 13.24 7.89 12.83
N GLU A 63 13.03 8.59 13.94
CA GLU A 63 11.87 9.47 14.13
C GLU A 63 11.90 10.65 13.14
N GLN A 64 13.07 11.20 12.86
CA GLN A 64 13.24 12.27 11.87
C GLN A 64 12.95 11.78 10.46
N PHE A 65 13.35 10.56 10.15
CA PHE A 65 13.06 9.94 8.87
C PHE A 65 11.55 9.74 8.69
N LEU A 66 10.89 9.15 9.69
CA LEU A 66 9.43 8.90 9.64
C LEU A 66 8.62 10.19 9.53
N ALA A 67 9.07 11.27 10.18
CA ALA A 67 8.40 12.57 10.13
C ALA A 67 8.32 13.16 8.71
N ARG A 68 9.16 12.71 7.79
CA ARG A 68 9.16 13.17 6.38
C ARG A 68 7.91 12.73 5.61
N PHE A 69 7.21 11.73 6.09
CA PHE A 69 5.97 11.25 5.48
C PHE A 69 4.72 11.96 5.99
N GLY A 70 4.86 12.96 6.85
CA GLY A 70 3.75 13.70 7.44
C GLY A 70 3.14 12.96 8.63
N ALA A 71 1.81 12.96 8.73
CA ALA A 71 1.10 12.34 9.86
C ALA A 71 1.42 10.85 9.96
N PRO A 72 1.69 10.34 11.18
CA PRO A 72 1.94 8.92 11.36
C PRO A 72 0.69 8.09 11.02
N LEU A 73 0.92 6.86 10.58
CA LEU A 73 -0.15 5.91 10.32
C LEU A 73 0.14 4.64 11.13
N PRO A 74 -0.41 4.53 12.36
CA PRO A 74 -0.25 3.32 13.15
C PRO A 74 -0.85 2.09 12.47
N PRO A 75 -0.36 0.88 12.77
CA PRO A 75 -0.85 -0.35 12.13
C PRO A 75 -2.36 -0.53 12.21
N ARG A 76 -2.96 -0.19 13.35
CA ARG A 76 -4.41 -0.28 13.53
C ARG A 76 -5.16 0.63 12.58
N GLU A 77 -4.74 1.89 12.46
CA GLU A 77 -5.37 2.84 11.55
C GLU A 77 -5.19 2.44 10.08
N PHE A 78 -4.04 1.86 9.76
CA PHE A 78 -3.84 1.29 8.43
C PHE A 78 -4.85 0.18 8.15
N GLY A 79 -5.04 -0.73 9.08
CA GLY A 79 -6.05 -1.79 8.96
C GLY A 79 -7.46 -1.26 8.83
N GLU A 80 -7.83 -0.24 9.60
CA GLU A 80 -9.13 0.42 9.50
C GLU A 80 -9.35 1.05 8.11
N LYS A 81 -8.33 1.65 7.52
CA LYS A 81 -8.40 2.19 6.15
C LYS A 81 -8.59 1.08 5.12
N VAL A 82 -7.93 -0.06 5.29
CA VAL A 82 -8.13 -1.23 4.41
C VAL A 82 -9.58 -1.70 4.47
N VAL A 83 -10.14 -1.84 5.67
CA VAL A 83 -11.55 -2.23 5.84
C VAL A 83 -12.48 -1.21 5.20
N SER A 84 -12.25 0.08 5.42
CA SER A 84 -13.05 1.16 4.79
C SER A 84 -13.02 1.06 3.26
N LEU A 85 -11.87 0.76 2.70
CA LEU A 85 -11.72 0.58 1.25
C LEU A 85 -12.55 -0.60 0.74
N LEU A 86 -12.53 -1.72 1.46
CA LEU A 86 -13.29 -2.90 1.10
C LEU A 86 -14.80 -2.68 1.20
N ASP A 87 -15.24 -1.87 2.16
CA ASP A 87 -16.65 -1.61 2.41
C ASP A 87 -17.25 -0.50 1.53
N ASP A 88 -16.42 0.33 0.91
CA ASP A 88 -16.89 1.46 0.10
C ASP A 88 -17.05 1.06 -1.37
N PRO A 89 -18.29 1.07 -1.88
CA PRO A 89 -18.57 0.65 -3.27
C PRO A 89 -17.79 1.42 -4.33
N LYS A 90 -17.38 2.66 -4.06
CA LYS A 90 -16.64 3.46 -5.05
C LYS A 90 -15.25 2.90 -5.37
N TYR A 91 -14.69 2.05 -4.49
CA TYR A 91 -13.40 1.40 -4.70
C TYR A 91 -13.51 -0.04 -5.22
N ALA A 92 -14.73 -0.56 -5.37
CA ALA A 92 -14.96 -1.99 -5.64
C ALA A 92 -14.24 -2.52 -6.88
N GLU A 93 -14.15 -1.72 -7.94
CA GLU A 93 -13.58 -2.14 -9.22
C GLU A 93 -12.15 -1.64 -9.44
N GLY A 94 -11.58 -0.90 -8.51
CA GLY A 94 -10.20 -0.41 -8.64
C GLY A 94 -9.18 -1.52 -8.45
N VAL A 95 -8.00 -1.34 -9.04
CA VAL A 95 -6.92 -2.34 -9.03
C VAL A 95 -5.90 -2.07 -7.92
N ALA A 96 -5.48 -0.82 -7.74
CA ALA A 96 -4.45 -0.47 -6.77
C ALA A 96 -4.77 0.82 -6.04
N PHE A 97 -4.53 0.82 -4.74
CA PHE A 97 -4.85 1.93 -3.86
C PHE A 97 -3.67 2.26 -2.97
N GLY A 98 -3.29 3.53 -2.94
CA GLY A 98 -2.29 4.04 -2.03
C GLY A 98 -2.93 4.49 -0.72
N LEU A 99 -2.31 4.13 0.41
CA LEU A 99 -2.78 4.52 1.73
C LEU A 99 -1.71 5.33 2.45
N LYS A 100 -2.11 6.49 2.98
CA LYS A 100 -1.24 7.39 3.72
C LYS A 100 -2.02 8.05 4.86
N GLY A 101 -1.32 8.41 5.94
CA GLY A 101 -1.95 8.95 7.15
C GLY A 101 -2.69 10.26 6.93
N ASP A 102 -2.12 11.17 6.14
CA ASP A 102 -2.67 12.51 5.91
C ASP A 102 -3.66 12.57 4.74
N THR A 103 -3.36 11.90 3.63
CA THR A 103 -4.18 11.93 2.41
C THR A 103 -5.23 10.82 2.34
N GLY A 104 -5.15 9.83 3.23
CA GLY A 104 -6.07 8.70 3.24
C GLY A 104 -5.86 7.75 2.06
N ILE A 105 -6.94 7.44 1.36
CA ILE A 105 -6.95 6.50 0.25
C ILE A 105 -6.82 7.26 -1.08
N THR A 106 -5.84 6.87 -1.88
CA THR A 106 -5.62 7.42 -3.22
C THR A 106 -5.73 6.30 -4.25
N VAL A 107 -6.51 6.50 -5.29
CA VAL A 107 -6.59 5.53 -6.39
C VAL A 107 -5.35 5.65 -7.25
N LEU A 108 -4.54 4.60 -7.29
CA LEU A 108 -3.32 4.52 -8.10
C LEU A 108 -3.58 3.93 -9.48
N GLU A 109 -4.47 2.95 -9.55
CA GLU A 109 -4.95 2.39 -10.81
C GLU A 109 -6.43 2.04 -10.64
N GLY A 110 -7.28 2.68 -11.43
CA GLY A 110 -8.72 2.47 -11.41
C GLY A 110 -9.14 1.19 -12.12
N ALA A 111 -10.45 1.04 -12.33
CA ALA A 111 -11.00 -0.07 -13.07
C ALA A 111 -10.46 -0.08 -14.51
N ALA A 112 -10.29 -1.27 -15.08
CA ALA A 112 -9.95 -1.41 -16.49
C ALA A 112 -11.09 -0.85 -17.35
N ALA A 113 -10.71 -0.04 -18.33
CA ALA A 113 -11.67 0.53 -19.28
C ALA A 113 -12.20 -0.55 -20.24
#